data_fffcba91bce1320b86839b2cc043bbcb
#
_entry.id   fffcba91bce1320b86839b2cc043bbcb
#
_cell.length_a   1.000
_cell.length_b   1.000
_cell.length_c   1.000
_cell.angle_alpha   90.00
_cell.angle_beta   90.00
_cell.angle_gamma   90.00
#
_symmetry.space_group_name_H-M   'P 1'
#
loop_
_entity.id
_entity.type
_entity.pdbx_description
1 polymer ?
#
loop_
_entity_poly.entity_id
_entity_poly.type
_entity_poly.pdbx_seq_one_letter_code
_entity_poly.pdbx_strand_id
1 'polypeptide(L)'
;MLRAASDALIEHGFDRLDLADVARRAEVGKTTVYRRWGTVAGLVADLLADMAEQSSPRADTGSLIGDLRANARLVQRTLVDPRQGALFRAVIVAATCDSRAAEALHRFYAVRIAEWAPCVEQAVQRAELPAGTDAAEVIRAVSAPLYYRLLVSGDPVDEAAADRAAEGAAAAARAGVYTPTNGRN
;
A
#
# COMPACT_ATOMS: atom_id res chain seq x y z
N MET A 1 7.76 -12.58 16.90
CA MET A 1 7.44 -11.23 17.43
C MET A 1 6.52 -10.45 16.48
N LEU A 2 6.87 -10.21 15.21
CA LEU A 2 6.01 -9.45 14.28
C LEU A 2 4.61 -10.06 14.11
N ARG A 3 4.50 -11.40 14.05
CA ARG A 3 3.19 -12.07 13.99
C ARG A 3 2.32 -11.75 15.22
N ALA A 4 2.88 -11.88 16.43
CA ALA A 4 2.16 -11.55 17.67
C ALA A 4 1.75 -10.07 17.73
N ALA A 5 2.60 -9.19 17.20
CA ALA A 5 2.33 -7.76 17.09
C ALA A 5 1.19 -7.46 16.12
N SER A 6 1.21 -8.09 14.95
CA SER A 6 0.12 -7.98 13.96
C SER A 6 -1.21 -8.48 14.54
N ASP A 7 -1.21 -9.63 15.22
CA ASP A 7 -2.42 -10.19 15.84
C ASP A 7 -2.98 -9.25 16.93
N ALA A 8 -2.11 -8.69 17.77
CA ALA A 8 -2.51 -7.74 18.80
C ALA A 8 -3.06 -6.43 18.21
N LEU A 9 -2.45 -5.91 17.14
CA LEU A 9 -2.92 -4.70 16.45
C LEU A 9 -4.30 -4.92 15.79
N ILE A 10 -4.50 -6.07 15.16
CA ILE A 10 -5.79 -6.43 14.54
C ILE A 10 -6.89 -6.57 15.60
N GLU A 11 -6.56 -7.21 16.74
CA GLU A 11 -7.54 -7.49 17.79
C GLU A 11 -7.93 -6.25 18.60
N HIS A 12 -6.95 -5.41 18.95
CA HIS A 12 -7.17 -4.30 19.88
C HIS A 12 -7.23 -2.91 19.23
N GLY A 13 -6.77 -2.79 17.98
CA GLY A 13 -6.54 -1.50 17.32
C GLY A 13 -5.32 -0.78 17.89
N PHE A 14 -4.99 0.36 17.27
CA PHE A 14 -3.78 1.12 17.60
C PHE A 14 -3.82 1.71 19.03
N ASP A 15 -4.94 2.30 19.42
CA ASP A 15 -5.07 3.02 20.69
C ASP A 15 -4.93 2.14 21.93
N ARG A 16 -5.27 0.86 21.80
CA ARG A 16 -5.22 -0.11 22.90
C ARG A 16 -4.06 -1.11 22.78
N LEU A 17 -3.21 -0.92 21.78
CA LEU A 17 -2.06 -1.78 21.57
C LEU A 17 -0.99 -1.48 22.62
N ASP A 18 -0.61 -2.50 23.40
CA ASP A 18 0.44 -2.44 24.41
C ASP A 18 1.62 -3.34 24.03
N LEU A 19 2.82 -2.74 23.99
CA LEU A 19 4.06 -3.50 23.73
C LEU A 19 4.33 -4.58 24.79
N ALA A 20 3.83 -4.43 26.01
CA ALA A 20 3.93 -5.47 27.04
C ALA A 20 3.02 -6.67 26.73
N ASP A 21 1.85 -6.45 26.13
CA ASP A 21 0.98 -7.53 25.63
C ASP A 21 1.63 -8.27 24.46
N VAL A 22 2.23 -7.52 23.54
CA VAL A 22 3.02 -8.12 22.43
C VAL A 22 4.16 -8.99 22.95
N ALA A 23 4.88 -8.55 23.99
CA ALA A 23 5.95 -9.32 24.60
C ALA A 23 5.43 -10.64 25.19
N ARG A 24 4.30 -10.59 25.91
CA ARG A 24 3.64 -11.75 26.50
C ARG A 24 3.19 -12.74 25.41
N ARG A 25 2.52 -12.26 24.35
CA ARG A 25 2.05 -13.09 23.21
C ARG A 25 3.19 -13.72 22.43
N ALA A 26 4.31 -13.01 22.32
CA ALA A 26 5.50 -13.48 21.62
C ALA A 26 6.43 -14.35 22.50
N GLU A 27 6.09 -14.54 23.77
CA GLU A 27 6.89 -15.29 24.77
C GLU A 27 8.33 -14.76 24.89
N VAL A 28 8.50 -13.43 24.85
CA VAL A 28 9.80 -12.75 24.98
C VAL A 28 9.79 -11.75 26.13
N GLY A 29 10.97 -11.39 26.63
CA GLY A 29 11.09 -10.37 27.67
C GLY A 29 10.65 -8.99 27.18
N LYS A 30 9.93 -8.23 28.04
CA LYS A 30 9.51 -6.84 27.75
C LYS A 30 10.67 -5.97 27.24
N THR A 31 11.83 -6.06 27.88
CA THR A 31 13.04 -5.32 27.51
C THR A 31 13.44 -5.56 26.05
N THR A 32 13.24 -6.76 25.51
CA THR A 32 13.54 -7.10 24.13
C THR A 32 12.62 -6.36 23.18
N VAL A 33 11.33 -6.30 23.49
CA VAL A 33 10.32 -5.61 22.67
C VAL A 33 10.55 -4.09 22.69
N TYR A 34 10.72 -3.51 23.89
CA TYR A 34 10.97 -2.08 24.03
C TYR A 34 12.31 -1.64 23.40
N ARG A 35 13.35 -2.48 23.48
CA ARG A 35 14.62 -2.18 22.80
C ARG A 35 14.48 -2.20 21.29
N ARG A 36 13.62 -3.08 20.73
CA ARG A 36 13.43 -3.21 19.29
C ARG A 36 12.59 -2.06 18.73
N TRP A 37 11.46 -1.77 19.35
CA TRP A 37 10.46 -0.85 18.76
C TRP A 37 10.33 0.48 19.51
N GLY A 38 10.58 0.50 20.80
CA GLY A 38 10.46 1.69 21.64
C GLY A 38 9.02 2.19 21.82
N THR A 39 8.28 2.27 20.72
CA THR A 39 6.89 2.76 20.65
C THR A 39 6.02 1.86 19.79
N VAL A 40 4.69 2.00 19.90
CA VAL A 40 3.72 1.33 19.04
C VAL A 40 3.89 1.76 17.57
N ALA A 41 4.22 3.03 17.32
CA ALA A 41 4.49 3.51 15.97
C ALA A 41 5.75 2.85 15.36
N GLY A 42 6.79 2.61 16.15
CA GLY A 42 7.96 1.86 15.72
C GLY A 42 7.62 0.40 15.35
N LEU A 43 6.72 -0.22 16.11
CA LEU A 43 6.18 -1.54 15.78
C LEU A 43 5.41 -1.53 14.45
N VAL A 44 4.54 -0.53 14.24
CA VAL A 44 3.79 -0.38 12.98
C VAL A 44 4.73 -0.21 11.80
N ALA A 45 5.81 0.56 11.95
CA ALA A 45 6.81 0.74 10.90
C ALA A 45 7.48 -0.59 10.52
N ASP A 46 7.84 -1.43 11.49
CA ASP A 46 8.42 -2.77 11.25
C ASP A 46 7.40 -3.72 10.59
N LEU A 47 6.12 -3.65 10.97
CA LEU A 47 5.07 -4.44 10.34
C LEU A 47 4.90 -4.08 8.85
N LEU A 48 4.92 -2.79 8.53
CA LEU A 48 4.81 -2.32 7.14
C LEU A 48 6.06 -2.69 6.33
N ALA A 49 7.25 -2.62 6.92
CA ALA A 49 8.49 -3.06 6.28
C ALA A 49 8.46 -4.55 5.94
N ASP A 50 8.05 -5.40 6.90
CA ASP A 50 7.89 -6.85 6.71
C ASP A 50 6.87 -7.18 5.61
N MET A 51 5.76 -6.43 5.54
CA MET A 51 4.77 -6.56 4.46
C MET A 51 5.34 -6.18 3.09
N ALA A 52 6.17 -5.14 3.04
CA ALA A 52 6.82 -4.72 1.79
C ALA A 52 7.82 -5.79 1.30
N GLU A 53 8.62 -6.36 2.20
CA GLU A 53 9.59 -7.42 1.90
C GLU A 53 8.92 -8.72 1.43
N GLN A 54 7.74 -9.05 1.98
CA GLN A 54 6.97 -10.23 1.61
C GLN A 54 6.13 -10.04 0.34
N SER A 55 6.08 -8.83 -0.19
CA SER A 55 5.30 -8.54 -1.39
C SER A 55 5.93 -9.18 -2.64
N SER A 56 5.07 -9.67 -3.53
CA SER A 56 5.53 -10.19 -4.82
C SER A 56 6.21 -9.10 -5.64
N PRO A 57 7.30 -9.42 -6.34
CA PRO A 57 7.95 -8.47 -7.23
C PRO A 57 7.01 -7.96 -8.32
N ARG A 58 7.31 -6.79 -8.85
CA ARG A 58 6.58 -6.19 -9.98
C ARG A 58 6.53 -7.16 -11.16
N ALA A 59 5.35 -7.29 -11.77
CA ALA A 59 5.21 -7.97 -13.04
C ALA A 59 5.81 -7.12 -14.18
N ASP A 60 6.32 -7.79 -15.19
CA ASP A 60 6.76 -7.19 -16.45
C ASP A 60 6.12 -7.99 -17.58
N THR A 61 4.94 -7.55 -18.02
CA THR A 61 4.11 -8.24 -19.02
C THR A 61 4.37 -7.75 -20.42
N GLY A 62 5.22 -6.73 -20.59
CA GLY A 62 5.50 -6.09 -21.86
C GLY A 62 4.43 -5.09 -22.32
N SER A 63 3.42 -4.80 -21.51
CA SER A 63 2.38 -3.83 -21.82
C SER A 63 1.92 -3.07 -20.57
N LEU A 64 1.60 -1.77 -20.72
CA LEU A 64 1.08 -0.96 -19.64
C LEU A 64 -0.13 -1.60 -18.96
N ILE A 65 -1.12 -1.99 -19.73
CA ILE A 65 -2.36 -2.53 -19.15
C ILE A 65 -2.15 -3.86 -18.41
N GLY A 66 -1.26 -4.70 -18.93
CA GLY A 66 -0.89 -5.96 -18.27
C GLY A 66 -0.24 -5.71 -16.92
N ASP A 67 0.70 -4.77 -16.87
CA ASP A 67 1.43 -4.41 -15.65
C ASP A 67 0.49 -3.73 -14.62
N LEU A 68 -0.37 -2.79 -15.05
CA LEU A 68 -1.32 -2.14 -14.15
C LEU A 68 -2.40 -3.11 -13.63
N ARG A 69 -2.85 -4.09 -14.41
CA ARG A 69 -3.74 -5.16 -13.93
C ARG A 69 -3.03 -6.04 -12.90
N ALA A 70 -1.78 -6.40 -13.14
CA ALA A 70 -0.99 -7.17 -12.17
C ALA A 70 -0.84 -6.42 -10.84
N ASN A 71 -0.59 -5.11 -10.88
CA ASN A 71 -0.54 -4.23 -9.71
C ASN A 71 -1.90 -4.20 -8.99
N ALA A 72 -2.98 -3.89 -9.70
CA ALA A 72 -4.33 -3.81 -9.13
C ALA A 72 -4.75 -5.12 -8.45
N ARG A 73 -4.47 -6.26 -9.09
CA ARG A 73 -4.77 -7.59 -8.55
C ARG A 73 -3.89 -7.94 -7.34
N LEU A 74 -2.62 -7.49 -7.32
CA LEU A 74 -1.78 -7.62 -6.13
C LEU A 74 -2.38 -6.84 -4.95
N VAL A 75 -2.74 -5.59 -5.16
CA VAL A 75 -3.41 -4.76 -4.15
C VAL A 75 -4.73 -5.42 -3.70
N GLN A 76 -5.55 -5.85 -4.64
CA GLN A 76 -6.82 -6.53 -4.36
C GLN A 76 -6.61 -7.76 -3.47
N ARG A 77 -5.72 -8.68 -3.83
CA ARG A 77 -5.43 -9.88 -3.03
C ARG A 77 -4.97 -9.52 -1.61
N THR A 78 -4.10 -8.52 -1.48
CA THR A 78 -3.64 -8.02 -0.17
C THR A 78 -4.80 -7.50 0.68
N LEU A 79 -5.72 -6.73 0.08
CA LEU A 79 -6.83 -6.11 0.79
C LEU A 79 -7.94 -7.09 1.18
N VAL A 80 -8.15 -8.17 0.40
CA VAL A 80 -9.14 -9.20 0.73
C VAL A 80 -8.59 -10.31 1.62
N ASP A 81 -7.28 -10.43 1.73
CA ASP A 81 -6.69 -11.35 2.71
C ASP A 81 -7.15 -10.98 4.12
N PRO A 82 -7.73 -11.94 4.88
CA PRO A 82 -8.32 -11.62 6.18
C PRO A 82 -7.35 -10.97 7.16
N ARG A 83 -6.07 -11.36 7.11
CA ARG A 83 -5.04 -10.84 8.01
C ARG A 83 -4.45 -9.54 7.50
N GLN A 84 -4.01 -9.50 6.23
CA GLN A 84 -3.37 -8.32 5.66
C GLN A 84 -4.35 -7.16 5.53
N GLY A 85 -5.57 -7.40 5.05
CA GLY A 85 -6.61 -6.38 4.96
C GLY A 85 -7.03 -5.82 6.32
N ALA A 86 -7.11 -6.65 7.36
CA ALA A 86 -7.37 -6.19 8.72
C ALA A 86 -6.20 -5.33 9.26
N LEU A 87 -4.96 -5.76 8.98
CA LEU A 87 -3.77 -5.00 9.37
C LEU A 87 -3.71 -3.63 8.65
N PHE A 88 -3.97 -3.59 7.34
CA PHE A 88 -4.02 -2.32 6.60
C PHE A 88 -5.07 -1.37 7.17
N ARG A 89 -6.29 -1.85 7.46
CA ARG A 89 -7.30 -1.02 8.12
C ARG A 89 -6.81 -0.44 9.43
N ALA A 90 -6.22 -1.28 10.30
CA ALA A 90 -5.71 -0.84 11.59
C ALA A 90 -4.60 0.21 11.47
N VAL A 91 -3.67 0.01 10.53
CA VAL A 91 -2.56 0.94 10.28
C VAL A 91 -3.05 2.27 9.69
N ILE A 92 -4.00 2.24 8.75
CA ILE A 92 -4.55 3.47 8.16
C ILE A 92 -5.30 4.29 9.22
N VAL A 93 -6.10 3.63 10.07
CA VAL A 93 -6.73 4.31 11.22
C VAL A 93 -5.68 4.90 12.16
N ALA A 94 -4.64 4.14 12.50
CA ALA A 94 -3.54 4.64 13.32
C ALA A 94 -2.88 5.90 12.71
N ALA A 95 -2.67 5.92 11.40
CA ALA A 95 -2.06 7.03 10.68
C ALA A 95 -2.93 8.32 10.70
N THR A 96 -4.22 8.23 10.95
CA THR A 96 -5.08 9.42 11.13
C THR A 96 -4.92 10.07 12.49
N CYS A 97 -4.38 9.36 13.49
CA CYS A 97 -4.29 9.81 14.88
C CYS A 97 -2.83 10.00 15.37
N ASP A 98 -1.86 9.37 14.72
CA ASP A 98 -0.45 9.39 15.13
C ASP A 98 0.45 9.73 13.93
N SER A 99 1.24 10.81 14.06
CA SER A 99 2.12 11.32 12.99
C SER A 99 3.24 10.35 12.61
N ARG A 100 3.73 9.53 13.54
CA ARG A 100 4.79 8.54 13.28
C ARG A 100 4.23 7.35 12.53
N ALA A 101 3.00 6.93 12.85
CA ALA A 101 2.28 5.92 12.08
C ALA A 101 1.99 6.43 10.65
N ALA A 102 1.58 7.69 10.50
CA ALA A 102 1.40 8.34 9.20
C ALA A 102 2.70 8.35 8.39
N GLU A 103 3.82 8.73 9.00
CA GLU A 103 5.12 8.74 8.34
C GLU A 103 5.57 7.33 7.90
N ALA A 104 5.33 6.31 8.73
CA ALA A 104 5.63 4.92 8.39
C ALA A 104 4.79 4.45 7.19
N LEU A 105 3.50 4.79 7.17
CA LEU A 105 2.59 4.48 6.06
C LEU A 105 3.00 5.22 4.77
N HIS A 106 3.38 6.49 4.86
CA HIS A 106 3.89 7.25 3.71
C HIS A 106 5.16 6.61 3.13
N ARG A 107 6.11 6.20 3.97
CA ARG A 107 7.32 5.49 3.52
C ARG A 107 6.98 4.18 2.83
N PHE A 108 6.07 3.39 3.39
CA PHE A 108 5.61 2.16 2.77
C PHE A 108 5.08 2.41 1.35
N TYR A 109 4.16 3.37 1.19
CA TYR A 109 3.61 3.67 -0.15
C TYR A 109 4.65 4.27 -1.09
N ALA A 110 5.60 5.08 -0.61
CA ALA A 110 6.68 5.60 -1.45
C ALA A 110 7.53 4.47 -2.04
N VAL A 111 7.87 3.46 -1.25
CA VAL A 111 8.59 2.26 -1.71
C VAL A 111 7.76 1.48 -2.74
N ARG A 112 6.47 1.26 -2.47
CA ARG A 112 5.59 0.52 -3.39
C ARG A 112 5.40 1.25 -4.72
N ILE A 113 5.23 2.57 -4.69
CA ILE A 113 5.13 3.40 -5.90
C ILE A 113 6.44 3.33 -6.69
N ALA A 114 7.59 3.49 -6.04
CA ALA A 114 8.89 3.42 -6.71
C ALA A 114 9.15 2.05 -7.36
N GLU A 115 8.67 0.97 -6.76
CA GLU A 115 8.80 -0.38 -7.33
C GLU A 115 7.97 -0.56 -8.62
N TRP A 116 6.79 0.05 -8.69
CA TRP A 116 5.92 -0.07 -9.87
C TRP A 116 6.09 1.03 -10.90
N ALA A 117 6.68 2.18 -10.56
CA ALA A 117 6.92 3.30 -11.47
C ALA A 117 7.61 2.90 -12.80
N PRO A 118 8.60 1.98 -12.82
CA PRO A 118 9.26 1.57 -14.06
C PRO A 118 8.31 1.01 -15.14
N CYS A 119 7.15 0.44 -14.79
CA CYS A 119 6.20 -0.03 -15.82
C CYS A 119 5.59 1.13 -16.62
N VAL A 120 5.37 2.27 -15.96
CA VAL A 120 4.88 3.49 -16.60
C VAL A 120 5.98 4.15 -17.44
N GLU A 121 7.20 4.21 -16.91
CA GLU A 121 8.35 4.75 -17.64
C GLU A 121 8.64 3.95 -18.92
N GLN A 122 8.60 2.62 -18.83
CA GLN A 122 8.72 1.74 -19.98
C GLN A 122 7.58 1.95 -21.00
N ALA A 123 6.35 2.18 -20.53
CA ALA A 123 5.22 2.49 -21.41
C ALA A 123 5.40 3.83 -22.12
N VAL A 124 5.98 4.84 -21.49
CA VAL A 124 6.38 6.10 -22.17
C VAL A 124 7.45 5.82 -23.22
N GLN A 125 8.46 4.99 -22.95
CA GLN A 125 9.49 4.62 -23.90
C GLN A 125 8.93 3.87 -25.11
N ARG A 126 7.91 3.03 -24.91
CA ARG A 126 7.18 2.33 -26.00
C ARG A 126 6.15 3.20 -26.72
N ALA A 127 6.04 4.48 -26.38
CA ALA A 127 5.04 5.40 -26.89
C ALA A 127 3.57 4.99 -26.62
N GLU A 128 3.32 4.17 -25.60
CA GLU A 128 1.97 3.86 -25.11
C GLU A 128 1.37 5.02 -24.30
N LEU A 129 2.22 5.90 -23.75
CA LEU A 129 1.86 7.05 -22.94
C LEU A 129 2.55 8.32 -23.42
N PRO A 130 1.95 9.49 -23.18
CA PRO A 130 2.60 10.78 -23.45
C PRO A 130 3.90 10.95 -22.67
N ALA A 131 4.86 11.66 -23.26
CA ALA A 131 6.08 12.06 -22.58
C ALA A 131 5.75 12.93 -21.34
N GLY A 132 6.49 12.73 -20.25
CA GLY A 132 6.26 13.46 -19.01
C GLY A 132 5.10 12.94 -18.16
N THR A 133 4.50 11.79 -18.48
CA THR A 133 3.50 11.16 -17.61
C THR A 133 4.08 10.88 -16.23
N ASP A 134 3.42 11.37 -15.18
CA ASP A 134 3.79 11.12 -13.78
C ASP A 134 3.49 9.68 -13.39
N ALA A 135 4.52 8.87 -13.27
CA ALA A 135 4.41 7.46 -12.94
C ALA A 135 3.79 7.24 -11.56
N ALA A 136 4.10 8.10 -10.59
CA ALA A 136 3.57 7.97 -9.24
C ALA A 136 2.05 8.21 -9.21
N GLU A 137 1.55 9.19 -9.96
CA GLU A 137 0.12 9.46 -10.07
C GLU A 137 -0.64 8.31 -10.76
N VAL A 138 -0.07 7.71 -11.81
CA VAL A 138 -0.66 6.52 -12.45
C VAL A 138 -0.79 5.38 -11.45
N ILE A 139 0.27 5.06 -10.69
CA ILE A 139 0.25 3.97 -9.71
C ILE A 139 -0.73 4.26 -8.55
N ARG A 140 -0.83 5.51 -8.09
CA ARG A 140 -1.84 5.92 -7.10
C ARG A 140 -3.26 5.71 -7.63
N ALA A 141 -3.51 6.10 -8.88
CA ALA A 141 -4.82 5.95 -9.51
C ALA A 141 -5.27 4.49 -9.63
N VAL A 142 -4.34 3.55 -9.82
CA VAL A 142 -4.64 2.11 -9.81
C VAL A 142 -5.14 1.63 -8.45
N SER A 143 -4.51 2.06 -7.37
CA SER A 143 -4.80 1.54 -6.03
C SER A 143 -5.93 2.28 -5.30
N ALA A 144 -6.07 3.58 -5.51
CA ALA A 144 -7.01 4.43 -4.78
C ALA A 144 -8.47 3.93 -4.77
N PRO A 145 -9.07 3.47 -5.90
CA PRO A 145 -10.44 2.97 -5.91
C PRO A 145 -10.64 1.72 -5.03
N LEU A 146 -9.61 0.87 -4.90
CA LEU A 146 -9.66 -0.35 -4.09
C LEU A 146 -9.63 -0.02 -2.60
N TYR A 147 -8.81 0.95 -2.19
CA TYR A 147 -8.80 1.46 -0.81
C TYR A 147 -10.10 2.18 -0.48
N TYR A 148 -10.67 2.95 -1.40
CA TYR A 148 -11.98 3.57 -1.20
C TYR A 148 -13.06 2.54 -0.91
N ARG A 149 -13.10 1.43 -1.66
CA ARG A 149 -14.02 0.32 -1.44
C ARG A 149 -13.82 -0.32 -0.06
N LEU A 150 -12.56 -0.60 0.30
CA LEU A 150 -12.22 -1.22 1.58
C LEU A 150 -12.60 -0.37 2.79
N LEU A 151 -12.36 0.95 2.71
CA LEU A 151 -12.36 1.85 3.87
C LEU A 151 -13.62 2.71 3.99
N VAL A 152 -14.30 2.97 2.87
CA VAL A 152 -15.38 3.97 2.82
C VAL A 152 -16.71 3.37 2.36
N SER A 153 -16.76 2.80 1.14
CA SER A 153 -18.04 2.37 0.57
C SER A 153 -18.49 0.99 1.06
N GLY A 154 -17.57 0.13 1.51
CA GLY A 154 -17.89 -1.27 1.87
C GLY A 154 -18.25 -2.16 0.68
N ASP A 155 -18.06 -1.69 -0.55
CA ASP A 155 -18.29 -2.48 -1.76
C ASP A 155 -17.27 -3.63 -1.88
N PRO A 156 -17.60 -4.71 -2.59
CA PRO A 156 -16.66 -5.80 -2.82
C PRO A 156 -15.38 -5.34 -3.50
N VAL A 157 -14.23 -5.75 -2.95
CA VAL A 157 -12.91 -5.57 -3.56
C VAL A 157 -12.57 -6.86 -4.33
N ASP A 158 -13.28 -7.09 -5.43
CA ASP A 158 -13.13 -8.26 -6.29
C ASP A 158 -12.14 -8.03 -7.46
N GLU A 159 -11.84 -9.08 -8.22
CA GLU A 159 -10.96 -8.98 -9.39
C GLU A 159 -11.51 -8.03 -10.45
N ALA A 160 -12.83 -7.97 -10.61
CA ALA A 160 -13.46 -7.06 -11.56
C ALA A 160 -13.27 -5.59 -11.14
N ALA A 161 -13.28 -5.29 -9.83
CA ALA A 161 -12.95 -3.97 -9.33
C ALA A 161 -11.48 -3.62 -9.58
N ALA A 162 -10.56 -4.59 -9.40
CA ALA A 162 -9.15 -4.40 -9.69
C ALA A 162 -8.90 -4.15 -11.19
N ASP A 163 -9.50 -4.93 -12.07
CA ASP A 163 -9.37 -4.75 -13.51
C ASP A 163 -9.93 -3.38 -13.97
N ARG A 164 -11.10 -2.97 -13.47
CA ARG A 164 -11.65 -1.63 -13.76
C ARG A 164 -10.75 -0.50 -13.27
N ALA A 165 -10.13 -0.64 -12.10
CA ALA A 165 -9.20 0.35 -11.58
C ALA A 165 -7.96 0.50 -12.49
N ALA A 166 -7.40 -0.62 -12.95
CA ALA A 166 -6.28 -0.63 -13.89
C ALA A 166 -6.67 -0.01 -15.26
N GLU A 167 -7.82 -0.37 -15.80
CA GLU A 167 -8.34 0.16 -17.06
C GLU A 167 -8.59 1.67 -17.00
N GLY A 168 -9.21 2.14 -15.90
CA GLY A 168 -9.44 3.57 -15.66
C GLY A 168 -8.15 4.36 -15.58
N ALA A 169 -7.16 3.87 -14.81
CA ALA A 169 -5.84 4.49 -14.70
C ALA A 169 -5.11 4.52 -16.05
N ALA A 170 -5.12 3.41 -16.81
CA ALA A 170 -4.51 3.35 -18.13
C ALA A 170 -5.18 4.30 -19.14
N ALA A 171 -6.51 4.39 -19.13
CA ALA A 171 -7.25 5.29 -20.00
C ALA A 171 -6.94 6.77 -19.67
N ALA A 172 -6.93 7.14 -18.40
CA ALA A 172 -6.59 8.48 -17.96
C ALA A 172 -5.13 8.86 -18.28
N ALA A 173 -4.19 7.91 -18.11
CA ALA A 173 -2.78 8.11 -18.44
C ALA A 173 -2.60 8.35 -19.95
N ARG A 174 -3.25 7.55 -20.82
CA ARG A 174 -3.23 7.73 -22.28
C ARG A 174 -3.84 9.06 -22.72
N ALA A 175 -4.86 9.54 -22.03
CA ALA A 175 -5.47 10.84 -22.26
C ALA A 175 -4.62 12.03 -21.74
N GLY A 176 -3.45 11.78 -21.13
CA GLY A 176 -2.55 12.81 -20.62
C GLY A 176 -3.00 13.45 -19.30
N VAL A 177 -3.94 12.83 -18.57
CA VAL A 177 -4.44 13.37 -17.28
C VAL A 177 -3.32 13.51 -16.25
N TYR A 178 -2.31 12.67 -16.32
CA TYR A 178 -1.16 12.64 -15.38
C TYR A 178 0.10 13.29 -15.97
N THR A 179 -0.02 14.08 -17.02
CA THR A 179 1.08 14.94 -17.47
C THR A 179 1.01 16.29 -16.74
N PRO A 180 2.14 16.83 -16.23
CA PRO A 180 2.13 18.15 -15.63
C PRO A 180 1.55 19.16 -16.63
N THR A 181 0.55 19.89 -16.21
CA THR A 181 0.05 21.02 -17.01
C THR A 181 1.16 22.06 -17.01
N ASN A 182 1.90 22.22 -18.14
CA ASN A 182 2.76 23.36 -18.29
C ASN A 182 1.91 24.60 -18.05
N GLY A 183 2.12 25.29 -16.94
CA GLY A 183 1.40 26.49 -16.59
C GLY A 183 1.46 27.43 -17.77
N ARG A 184 0.32 27.70 -18.37
CA ARG A 184 0.17 28.89 -19.22
C ARG A 184 0.29 30.08 -18.28
N ASN A 185 1.45 30.73 -18.31
CA ASN A 185 1.59 32.11 -17.85
C ASN A 185 0.63 33.01 -18.61
#